data_33c43a4f58a8be05b0c3bbb977e4c08d
#
_entry.id   33c43a4f58a8be05b0c3bbb977e4c08d
#
_cell.length_a   1.000
_cell.length_b   1.000
_cell.length_c   1.000
_cell.angle_alpha   90.00
_cell.angle_beta   90.00
_cell.angle_gamma   90.00
#
_symmetry.space_group_name_H-M   'P 1'
#
loop_
_entity.id
_entity.type
_entity.pdbx_description
1 polymer ?
#
loop_
_entity_poly.entity_id
_entity_poly.type
_entity_poly.pdbx_seq_one_letter_code
_entity_poly.pdbx_strand_id
1 'polypeptide(L)'
;MAIARPAMPAVMRSPGIAQIQPQKQQGSLRMTPMPLTMPSMRRRCGSKEERSRQVRVGSDWFGVSAGISKGQAQNQNSVLITQEDAKSASPAGDGAISTESTVTITVVGASGDLAKKKIFPALFALYYEGCLPKHFTVFGYARSKMTDEELRNMISATLTCRIDQRENCGDKMDKFLQRCFYHSGQYNSEDCFGQLSKKLEEHEAGRLANRLFYLSIPPDIFVDVARCASHSATSLRGWTRVIVEKPFGRDSQSSAELTRGLKKHLKEEQIYRIDHYLGKELVENLSVLRFSNLVFEPLWSRQYIRNVQLIFSEDFGTEGRGGYFDSYGIIRDIMQNHLLQILALFAMEPPVSLDAEDIRNEKVKVLRSMRVLSSEDVVVGQYKSHTRGGVKYPGYTEDKTVPNNSLTPTFAAAALFIDNARWDGVPFLMKAGKALHTKRAEIRVQFRHVPGNLYKRNFGSDLDLATNELVIRVQPDEAIYLKINNKVPGLGMRLDRSNLHLHYAARYDREIPDAYERLILDAIEGERRLFIRSDELDAAWALFTPLLNELESNKVAPEFYPYGSRGPVGAYYLAAKYNVRWGDANSELTTV
;
A
#
# COMPACT_ATOMS: atom_id res chain seq x y z
N MET A 1 -69.59 10.72 2.98
CA MET A 1 -69.69 9.37 3.54
C MET A 1 -68.54 9.14 4.46
N ALA A 2 -68.78 9.11 5.76
CA ALA A 2 -67.83 8.93 6.83
C ALA A 2 -67.71 7.40 7.11
N ILE A 3 -66.48 6.90 7.26
CA ILE A 3 -66.26 5.58 7.85
C ILE A 3 -65.10 5.66 8.85
N ALA A 4 -65.44 5.22 10.03
CA ALA A 4 -64.86 5.21 11.34
C ALA A 4 -63.43 4.69 11.49
N ARG A 5 -62.72 5.23 12.50
CA ARG A 5 -61.52 4.66 13.14
C ARG A 5 -61.93 3.56 14.14
N PRO A 6 -61.16 2.51 14.31
CA PRO A 6 -61.22 1.69 15.52
C PRO A 6 -60.17 2.09 16.57
N ALA A 7 -60.55 1.89 17.82
CA ALA A 7 -59.93 2.30 19.05
C ALA A 7 -58.72 1.45 19.45
N MET A 8 -57.77 2.07 20.22
CA MET A 8 -56.68 1.39 20.95
C MET A 8 -57.22 0.68 22.20
N PRO A 9 -56.63 -0.45 22.59
CA PRO A 9 -56.82 -1.01 23.91
C PRO A 9 -55.80 -0.50 24.95
N ALA A 10 -56.26 -0.49 26.19
CA ALA A 10 -55.68 0.13 27.38
C ALA A 10 -54.36 -0.45 27.88
N VAL A 11 -53.55 0.42 28.47
CA VAL A 11 -52.31 0.14 29.21
C VAL A 11 -52.65 -0.51 30.55
N MET A 12 -52.10 -1.70 30.82
CA MET A 12 -52.01 -2.28 32.16
C MET A 12 -50.76 -1.77 32.86
N ARG A 13 -50.97 -1.20 34.06
CA ARG A 13 -49.95 -0.82 35.02
C ARG A 13 -49.53 -2.03 35.83
N SER A 14 -48.21 -2.28 35.96
CA SER A 14 -47.64 -3.22 36.94
C SER A 14 -47.03 -2.45 38.15
N PRO A 15 -47.02 -3.03 39.37
CA PRO A 15 -46.77 -2.32 40.62
C PRO A 15 -45.27 -2.14 40.92
N GLY A 16 -45.02 -1.10 41.74
CA GLY A 16 -43.72 -0.59 42.12
C GLY A 16 -42.80 -1.54 42.90
N ILE A 17 -41.52 -1.37 42.66
CA ILE A 17 -40.43 -1.96 43.46
C ILE A 17 -39.86 -0.82 44.33
N ALA A 18 -39.82 -1.08 45.63
CA ALA A 18 -39.36 -0.21 46.67
C ALA A 18 -37.84 0.09 46.58
N GLN A 19 -37.50 1.36 46.78
CA GLN A 19 -36.13 1.84 46.99
C GLN A 19 -35.63 1.42 48.38
N ILE A 20 -34.51 0.74 48.43
CA ILE A 20 -33.74 0.53 49.68
C ILE A 20 -32.51 1.45 49.60
N GLN A 21 -32.48 2.42 50.55
CA GLN A 21 -31.32 3.27 50.82
C GLN A 21 -30.33 2.52 51.72
N PRO A 22 -29.00 2.61 51.52
CA PRO A 22 -28.04 2.09 52.49
C PRO A 22 -27.74 3.13 53.57
N GLN A 23 -27.91 2.69 54.83
CA GLN A 23 -27.50 3.41 56.02
C GLN A 23 -25.98 3.52 56.14
N LYS A 24 -25.51 4.70 56.49
CA LYS A 24 -24.13 4.97 56.93
C LYS A 24 -23.96 4.45 58.35
N GLN A 25 -23.01 3.57 58.60
CA GLN A 25 -22.41 3.35 59.89
C GLN A 25 -20.98 3.89 59.90
N GLN A 26 -20.76 4.92 60.71
CA GLN A 26 -19.46 5.40 61.15
C GLN A 26 -18.95 4.53 62.27
N GLY A 27 -17.75 3.97 62.13
CA GLY A 27 -17.02 3.32 63.19
C GLY A 27 -15.54 3.67 63.03
N SER A 28 -15.06 4.62 63.80
CA SER A 28 -13.66 5.01 63.92
C SER A 28 -12.92 4.05 64.83
N LEU A 29 -11.86 3.43 64.35
CA LEU A 29 -10.83 2.80 65.16
C LEU A 29 -9.47 3.41 64.79
N ARG A 30 -8.96 4.25 65.70
CA ARG A 30 -7.58 4.74 65.70
C ARG A 30 -6.66 3.60 66.11
N MET A 31 -5.64 3.30 65.32
CA MET A 31 -4.44 2.57 65.74
C MET A 31 -3.21 3.45 65.53
N THR A 32 -2.48 3.66 66.59
CA THR A 32 -1.21 4.40 66.70
C THR A 32 -0.05 3.56 66.10
N PRO A 33 0.97 4.17 65.53
CA PRO A 33 2.13 3.44 65.03
C PRO A 33 3.20 3.31 66.13
N MET A 34 3.76 2.11 66.27
CA MET A 34 5.02 1.87 67.02
C MET A 34 6.22 1.87 66.06
N PRO A 35 7.37 2.38 66.49
CA PRO A 35 8.57 2.42 65.70
C PRO A 35 9.42 1.16 65.88
N LEU A 36 9.88 0.58 64.77
CA LEU A 36 10.92 -0.46 64.78
C LEU A 36 12.23 0.15 64.29
N THR A 37 13.18 0.23 65.21
CA THR A 37 14.57 0.61 65.05
C THR A 37 15.36 -0.43 64.27
N MET A 38 16.14 0.04 63.29
CA MET A 38 17.20 -0.73 62.62
C MET A 38 18.52 -0.60 63.39
N PRO A 39 19.36 -1.63 63.38
CA PRO A 39 20.77 -1.45 63.67
C PRO A 39 21.58 -1.31 62.36
N SER A 40 22.34 -0.25 62.33
CA SER A 40 23.30 0.06 61.27
C SER A 40 24.55 -0.84 61.42
N MET A 41 24.96 -1.51 60.35
CA MET A 41 26.34 -1.99 60.21
C MET A 41 27.03 -1.32 59.07
N ARG A 42 27.87 -0.37 59.44
CA ARG A 42 28.95 0.16 58.56
C ARG A 42 30.04 -0.94 58.43
N ARG A 43 30.46 -1.21 57.20
CA ARG A 43 31.81 -1.71 56.94
C ARG A 43 32.44 -0.95 55.76
N ARG A 44 33.69 -0.67 55.99
CA ARG A 44 34.61 0.25 55.38
C ARG A 44 35.02 -0.15 53.97
N CYS A 45 35.37 0.87 53.18
CA CYS A 45 36.22 0.87 52.00
C CYS A 45 37.55 0.12 52.24
N GLY A 46 37.95 -0.64 51.23
CA GLY A 46 39.31 -1.16 51.07
C GLY A 46 39.53 -1.45 49.59
N SER A 47 40.29 -0.58 48.97
CA SER A 47 40.86 -0.72 47.62
C SER A 47 41.87 -1.87 47.60
N LYS A 48 41.86 -2.68 46.52
CA LYS A 48 43.09 -3.24 45.92
C LYS A 48 42.82 -3.88 44.56
N GLU A 49 43.78 -3.62 43.73
CA GLU A 49 44.04 -3.99 42.33
C GLU A 49 44.21 -5.51 42.09
N GLU A 50 44.00 -5.81 40.79
CA GLU A 50 44.65 -6.85 39.97
C GLU A 50 44.52 -8.34 40.34
N ARG A 51 43.98 -9.13 39.46
CA ARG A 51 44.69 -10.06 38.55
C ARG A 51 43.74 -10.98 37.78
N SER A 52 43.94 -11.00 36.51
CA SER A 52 43.43 -11.97 35.56
C SER A 52 43.75 -13.42 35.95
N ARG A 53 42.75 -14.30 35.86
CA ARG A 53 42.99 -15.74 35.67
C ARG A 53 41.97 -16.30 34.67
N GLN A 54 42.47 -16.66 33.51
CA GLN A 54 41.86 -17.56 32.55
C GLN A 54 41.70 -18.93 33.21
N VAL A 55 40.49 -19.50 33.10
CA VAL A 55 40.27 -20.92 33.29
C VAL A 55 39.91 -21.50 31.94
N ARG A 56 40.81 -22.30 31.37
CA ARG A 56 40.53 -23.22 30.25
C ARG A 56 39.80 -24.41 30.84
N VAL A 57 38.69 -24.79 30.16
CA VAL A 57 38.14 -26.12 30.22
C VAL A 57 38.17 -26.68 28.80
N GLY A 58 38.91 -27.73 28.62
CA GLY A 58 39.02 -28.46 27.36
C GLY A 58 37.83 -29.37 27.12
N SER A 59 37.50 -29.57 25.87
CA SER A 59 36.74 -30.74 25.44
C SER A 59 37.23 -31.10 24.02
N ASP A 60 37.93 -32.18 23.95
CA ASP A 60 38.16 -32.94 22.70
C ASP A 60 36.82 -33.59 22.32
N TRP A 61 36.53 -33.61 21.00
CA TRP A 61 36.13 -34.75 20.23
C TRP A 61 35.87 -34.42 18.74
N PHE A 62 36.64 -35.11 17.90
CA PHE A 62 36.58 -35.34 16.45
C PHE A 62 36.91 -34.21 15.47
N GLY A 63 38.12 -34.32 14.95
CA GLY A 63 38.59 -33.65 13.78
C GLY A 63 38.18 -34.35 12.47
N VAL A 64 37.91 -33.54 11.45
CA VAL A 64 38.16 -33.81 10.07
C VAL A 64 38.80 -32.57 9.46
N SER A 65 40.04 -32.72 9.05
CA SER A 65 40.80 -31.67 8.37
C SER A 65 40.40 -31.60 6.88
N ALA A 66 40.03 -30.42 6.43
CA ALA A 66 40.14 -30.06 5.01
C ALA A 66 40.64 -28.62 4.94
N GLY A 67 41.80 -28.46 4.30
CA GLY A 67 42.50 -27.20 4.15
C GLY A 67 41.70 -26.24 3.26
N ILE A 68 41.64 -24.99 3.69
CA ILE A 68 41.13 -23.90 2.87
C ILE A 68 42.21 -22.82 2.77
N SER A 69 42.67 -22.63 1.55
CA SER A 69 43.50 -21.53 1.11
C SER A 69 42.73 -20.21 1.20
N LYS A 70 43.39 -19.14 1.65
CA LYS A 70 42.91 -17.78 1.64
C LYS A 70 42.65 -17.32 0.19
N GLY A 71 41.39 -17.05 -0.16
CA GLY A 71 40.97 -16.34 -1.37
C GLY A 71 40.07 -15.18 -0.99
N GLN A 72 40.39 -14.04 -1.56
CA GLN A 72 39.68 -12.77 -1.37
C GLN A 72 38.20 -12.88 -1.73
N ALA A 73 37.32 -12.38 -0.86
CA ALA A 73 35.89 -12.27 -1.12
C ALA A 73 35.64 -11.07 -2.06
N GLN A 74 35.32 -11.37 -3.32
CA GLN A 74 34.63 -10.44 -4.22
C GLN A 74 33.13 -10.71 -4.15
N ASN A 75 32.42 -9.64 -3.91
CA ASN A 75 30.96 -9.58 -3.85
C ASN A 75 30.39 -9.81 -5.25
N GLN A 76 29.71 -10.93 -5.47
CA GLN A 76 28.87 -11.15 -6.66
C GLN A 76 27.58 -11.83 -6.22
N ASN A 77 26.49 -11.11 -6.26
CA ASN A 77 25.13 -11.68 -6.34
C ASN A 77 24.29 -10.81 -7.29
N SER A 78 24.45 -11.08 -8.57
CA SER A 78 23.42 -10.83 -9.57
C SER A 78 23.23 -12.16 -10.31
N VAL A 79 22.08 -12.80 -10.11
CA VAL A 79 21.68 -13.98 -10.87
C VAL A 79 21.22 -13.48 -12.23
N LEU A 80 22.13 -13.55 -13.22
CA LEU A 80 21.80 -13.44 -14.64
C LEU A 80 21.37 -14.82 -15.12
N ILE A 81 20.10 -14.95 -15.47
CA ILE A 81 19.62 -16.09 -16.26
C ILE A 81 20.04 -15.81 -17.71
N THR A 82 21.06 -16.50 -18.16
CA THR A 82 21.45 -16.53 -19.57
C THR A 82 20.54 -17.48 -20.33
N GLN A 83 19.82 -16.94 -21.32
CA GLN A 83 19.22 -17.76 -22.38
C GLN A 83 20.31 -18.09 -23.40
N GLU A 84 20.75 -19.35 -23.43
CA GLU A 84 21.33 -20.00 -24.61
C GLU A 84 20.39 -21.14 -25.01
N ASP A 85 19.92 -21.07 -26.24
CA ASP A 85 19.71 -22.12 -27.20
C ASP A 85 18.58 -21.80 -28.19
N ALA A 86 18.94 -21.25 -29.31
CA ALA A 86 18.30 -21.53 -30.61
C ALA A 86 19.24 -21.09 -31.73
N LYS A 87 20.14 -22.01 -32.14
CA LYS A 87 20.82 -21.90 -33.42
C LYS A 87 20.09 -22.78 -34.43
N SER A 88 19.52 -22.17 -35.46
CA SER A 88 19.47 -22.76 -36.81
C SER A 88 19.22 -21.71 -37.87
N ALA A 89 20.13 -21.73 -38.86
CA ALA A 89 20.02 -21.36 -40.27
C ALA A 89 19.93 -19.86 -40.64
N SER A 90 21.05 -19.38 -41.16
CA SER A 90 21.13 -18.17 -42.02
C SER A 90 20.55 -18.45 -43.41
N PRO A 91 20.09 -17.36 -44.12
CA PRO A 91 20.82 -17.03 -45.32
C PRO A 91 21.26 -15.54 -45.34
N ALA A 92 22.36 -15.32 -46.07
CA ALA A 92 23.06 -14.07 -46.26
C ALA A 92 22.22 -13.02 -47.00
N GLY A 93 22.29 -11.77 -46.51
CA GLY A 93 21.80 -10.57 -47.18
C GLY A 93 22.32 -9.33 -46.43
N ASP A 94 23.14 -8.54 -47.13
CA ASP A 94 23.87 -7.35 -46.65
C ASP A 94 23.04 -6.33 -45.88
N GLY A 95 23.51 -5.97 -44.72
CA GLY A 95 23.08 -4.90 -43.85
C GLY A 95 23.37 -5.30 -42.42
N ALA A 96 24.53 -4.91 -41.88
CA ALA A 96 24.89 -5.21 -40.49
C ALA A 96 23.85 -4.61 -39.52
N ILE A 97 22.81 -5.40 -39.20
CA ILE A 97 21.79 -5.05 -38.23
C ILE A 97 22.47 -5.09 -36.86
N SER A 98 22.56 -3.96 -36.18
CA SER A 98 23.02 -3.87 -34.80
C SER A 98 22.20 -4.84 -33.95
N THR A 99 22.85 -5.79 -33.30
CA THR A 99 22.24 -6.74 -32.35
C THR A 99 21.84 -6.06 -31.04
N GLU A 100 22.23 -4.79 -30.83
CA GLU A 100 21.87 -4.03 -29.63
C GLU A 100 20.41 -3.57 -29.68
N SER A 101 19.69 -3.82 -28.57
CA SER A 101 18.32 -3.34 -28.41
C SER A 101 18.28 -1.95 -27.81
N THR A 102 17.22 -1.19 -28.12
CA THR A 102 16.91 0.11 -27.50
C THR A 102 15.50 0.10 -26.93
N VAL A 103 15.27 0.88 -25.87
CA VAL A 103 13.93 1.08 -25.30
C VAL A 103 13.52 2.55 -25.49
N THR A 104 12.39 2.76 -26.13
CA THR A 104 11.78 4.08 -26.27
C THR A 104 10.58 4.19 -25.34
N ILE A 105 10.62 5.14 -24.42
CA ILE A 105 9.60 5.36 -23.40
C ILE A 105 8.82 6.62 -23.78
N THR A 106 7.57 6.45 -24.18
CA THR A 106 6.68 7.56 -24.55
C THR A 106 5.72 7.88 -23.42
N VAL A 107 5.86 9.05 -22.80
CA VAL A 107 4.96 9.55 -21.74
C VAL A 107 3.84 10.33 -22.42
N VAL A 108 2.67 9.71 -22.56
CA VAL A 108 1.46 10.32 -23.13
C VAL A 108 0.78 11.14 -22.03
N GLY A 109 0.56 12.44 -22.29
CA GLY A 109 0.15 13.39 -21.26
C GLY A 109 1.33 14.06 -20.55
N ALA A 110 2.45 14.22 -21.24
CA ALA A 110 3.73 14.70 -20.70
C ALA A 110 3.64 16.07 -20.00
N SER A 111 2.71 16.94 -20.39
CA SER A 111 2.49 18.25 -19.76
C SER A 111 1.65 18.19 -18.47
N GLY A 112 1.16 17.01 -18.08
CA GLY A 112 0.33 16.81 -16.90
C GLY A 112 1.11 16.73 -15.59
N ASP A 113 0.40 16.91 -14.47
CA ASP A 113 0.99 16.90 -13.12
C ASP A 113 1.63 15.57 -12.73
N LEU A 114 1.00 14.45 -13.09
CA LEU A 114 1.54 13.13 -12.78
C LEU A 114 2.87 12.89 -13.51
N ALA A 115 2.92 13.22 -14.79
CA ALA A 115 4.14 13.11 -15.58
C ALA A 115 5.27 13.93 -14.96
N LYS A 116 5.02 15.21 -14.64
CA LYS A 116 6.00 16.12 -14.04
C LYS A 116 6.48 15.67 -12.68
N LYS A 117 5.55 15.32 -11.79
CA LYS A 117 5.85 15.10 -10.36
C LYS A 117 6.27 13.67 -10.03
N LYS A 118 5.96 12.70 -10.91
CA LYS A 118 6.19 11.28 -10.63
C LYS A 118 6.94 10.55 -11.75
N ILE A 119 6.49 10.63 -13.01
CA ILE A 119 7.02 9.76 -14.05
C ILE A 119 8.42 10.20 -14.51
N PHE A 120 8.63 11.47 -14.84
CA PHE A 120 9.97 11.94 -15.22
C PHE A 120 10.98 11.83 -14.07
N PRO A 121 10.64 12.18 -12.79
CA PRO A 121 11.51 11.93 -11.67
C PRO A 121 11.86 10.45 -11.47
N ALA A 122 10.90 9.52 -11.63
CA ALA A 122 11.15 8.08 -11.54
C ALA A 122 12.09 7.59 -12.66
N LEU A 123 11.89 8.05 -13.90
CA LEU A 123 12.78 7.72 -15.01
C LEU A 123 14.20 8.26 -14.80
N PHE A 124 14.34 9.45 -14.23
CA PHE A 124 15.64 10.01 -13.89
C PHE A 124 16.31 9.20 -12.77
N ALA A 125 15.59 8.82 -11.72
CA ALA A 125 16.12 7.99 -10.64
C ALA A 125 16.63 6.65 -11.17
N LEU A 126 15.84 5.96 -12.01
CA LEU A 126 16.25 4.71 -12.66
C LEU A 126 17.51 4.89 -13.54
N TYR A 127 17.61 6.01 -14.25
CA TYR A 127 18.82 6.33 -15.02
C TYR A 127 20.00 6.58 -14.12
N TYR A 128 19.82 7.35 -13.05
CA TYR A 128 20.86 7.69 -12.08
C TYR A 128 21.45 6.43 -11.42
N GLU A 129 20.60 5.49 -11.03
CA GLU A 129 20.96 4.19 -10.45
C GLU A 129 21.55 3.19 -11.47
N GLY A 130 21.52 3.52 -12.77
CA GLY A 130 21.99 2.61 -13.82
C GLY A 130 21.06 1.44 -14.12
N CYS A 131 19.78 1.54 -13.73
CA CYS A 131 18.77 0.49 -13.93
C CYS A 131 18.14 0.53 -15.34
N LEU A 132 18.25 1.64 -16.08
CA LEU A 132 17.74 1.70 -17.45
C LEU A 132 18.70 1.02 -18.43
N PRO A 133 18.18 0.47 -19.55
CA PRO A 133 19.01 -0.08 -20.62
C PRO A 133 20.04 0.93 -21.14
N LYS A 134 21.20 0.46 -21.62
CA LYS A 134 22.28 1.30 -22.17
C LYS A 134 21.77 2.28 -23.25
N HIS A 135 20.91 1.79 -24.14
CA HIS A 135 20.26 2.59 -25.17
C HIS A 135 18.78 2.77 -24.83
N PHE A 136 18.43 3.99 -24.47
CA PHE A 136 17.05 4.39 -24.27
C PHE A 136 16.83 5.85 -24.67
N THR A 137 15.58 6.17 -25.00
CA THR A 137 15.08 7.53 -25.24
C THR A 137 13.75 7.74 -24.53
N VAL A 138 13.48 8.97 -24.11
CA VAL A 138 12.23 9.37 -23.47
C VAL A 138 11.52 10.40 -24.35
N PHE A 139 10.28 10.12 -24.74
CA PHE A 139 9.43 11.03 -25.50
C PHE A 139 8.29 11.55 -24.65
N GLY A 140 8.17 12.87 -24.53
CA GLY A 140 6.95 13.51 -24.08
C GLY A 140 5.98 13.65 -25.24
N TYR A 141 4.72 13.20 -25.07
CA TYR A 141 3.65 13.37 -26.04
C TYR A 141 2.44 14.04 -25.41
N ALA A 142 1.98 15.17 -25.94
CA ALA A 142 0.76 15.82 -25.49
C ALA A 142 0.16 16.73 -26.58
N ARG A 143 -1.07 17.22 -26.34
CA ARG A 143 -1.76 18.13 -27.28
C ARG A 143 -1.16 19.54 -27.33
N SER A 144 -0.56 19.97 -26.22
CA SER A 144 0.11 21.28 -26.15
C SER A 144 1.34 21.32 -27.06
N LYS A 145 1.53 22.42 -27.76
CA LYS A 145 2.76 22.64 -28.53
C LYS A 145 3.90 22.97 -27.54
N MET A 146 5.02 22.31 -27.71
CA MET A 146 6.21 22.48 -26.89
C MET A 146 7.44 22.05 -27.67
N THR A 147 8.56 22.68 -27.46
CA THR A 147 9.87 22.30 -28.02
C THR A 147 10.54 21.25 -27.10
N ASP A 148 11.59 20.59 -27.60
CA ASP A 148 12.42 19.69 -26.79
C ASP A 148 13.06 20.43 -25.61
N GLU A 149 13.49 21.68 -25.84
CA GLU A 149 14.10 22.52 -24.82
C GLU A 149 13.10 22.89 -23.70
N GLU A 150 11.88 23.27 -24.06
CA GLU A 150 10.80 23.56 -23.10
C GLU A 150 10.43 22.32 -22.27
N LEU A 151 10.40 21.12 -22.91
CA LEU A 151 10.22 19.88 -22.18
C LEU A 151 11.36 19.64 -21.19
N ARG A 152 12.62 19.77 -21.62
CA ARG A 152 13.80 19.58 -20.77
C ARG A 152 13.82 20.56 -19.59
N ASN A 153 13.48 21.81 -19.81
CA ASN A 153 13.37 22.83 -18.78
C ASN A 153 12.24 22.49 -17.77
N MET A 154 11.10 22.00 -18.26
CA MET A 154 10.00 21.55 -17.42
C MET A 154 10.39 20.32 -16.56
N ILE A 155 11.11 19.38 -17.14
CA ILE A 155 11.58 18.19 -16.42
C ILE A 155 12.61 18.60 -15.37
N SER A 156 13.64 19.37 -15.75
CA SER A 156 14.72 19.77 -14.84
C SER A 156 14.20 20.51 -13.59
N ALA A 157 13.15 21.32 -13.74
CA ALA A 157 12.52 22.05 -12.63
C ALA A 157 11.89 21.12 -11.55
N THR A 158 11.65 19.85 -11.87
CA THR A 158 11.03 18.87 -10.98
C THR A 158 11.98 17.76 -10.54
N LEU A 159 13.15 17.66 -11.19
CA LEU A 159 14.17 16.70 -10.79
C LEU A 159 14.84 17.16 -9.51
N THR A 160 14.96 16.26 -8.57
CA THR A 160 15.74 16.46 -7.35
C THR A 160 16.82 15.39 -7.27
N CYS A 161 18.03 15.79 -6.93
CA CYS A 161 19.08 14.86 -6.62
C CYS A 161 18.80 14.29 -5.22
N ARG A 162 18.09 13.18 -5.16
CA ARG A 162 17.79 12.47 -3.91
C ARG A 162 19.01 11.80 -3.30
N ILE A 163 20.07 11.62 -4.10
CA ILE A 163 21.24 10.85 -3.77
C ILE A 163 22.40 11.79 -3.44
N ASP A 164 23.26 11.33 -2.54
CA ASP A 164 24.40 11.99 -1.95
C ASP A 164 25.04 13.06 -2.86
N GLN A 165 25.20 14.27 -2.35
CA GLN A 165 25.86 15.41 -3.02
C GLN A 165 27.31 15.13 -3.47
N ARG A 166 27.84 13.94 -3.19
CA ARG A 166 29.20 13.51 -3.52
C ARG A 166 29.41 13.07 -4.96
N GLU A 167 28.35 12.68 -5.69
CA GLU A 167 28.44 12.35 -7.11
C GLU A 167 27.91 13.49 -7.96
N ASN A 168 28.49 13.66 -9.14
CA ASN A 168 28.21 14.74 -10.09
C ASN A 168 26.77 14.63 -10.69
N CYS A 169 25.75 14.92 -9.85
CA CYS A 169 24.35 14.82 -10.20
C CYS A 169 23.99 15.73 -11.39
N GLY A 170 24.63 16.90 -11.51
CA GLY A 170 24.42 17.82 -12.61
C GLY A 170 24.73 17.18 -13.97
N ASP A 171 25.89 16.56 -14.12
CA ASP A 171 26.29 15.90 -15.37
C ASP A 171 25.38 14.73 -15.75
N LYS A 172 24.92 13.94 -14.76
CA LYS A 172 23.95 12.86 -15.01
C LYS A 172 22.59 13.43 -15.43
N MET A 173 22.15 14.53 -14.83
CA MET A 173 20.91 15.21 -15.19
C MET A 173 20.98 15.72 -16.63
N ASP A 174 22.06 16.41 -17.01
CA ASP A 174 22.23 16.92 -18.37
C ASP A 174 22.23 15.80 -19.41
N LYS A 175 22.94 14.69 -19.14
CA LYS A 175 22.96 13.51 -20.01
C LYS A 175 21.60 12.84 -20.11
N PHE A 176 20.80 12.83 -19.06
CA PHE A 176 19.44 12.32 -19.09
C PHE A 176 18.54 13.24 -19.92
N LEU A 177 18.60 14.55 -19.70
CA LEU A 177 17.80 15.53 -20.43
C LEU A 177 18.10 15.51 -21.93
N GLN A 178 19.36 15.26 -22.34
CA GLN A 178 19.72 15.08 -23.77
C GLN A 178 19.03 13.91 -24.43
N ARG A 179 18.51 12.92 -23.65
CA ARG A 179 17.72 11.79 -24.15
C ARG A 179 16.21 12.03 -24.13
N CYS A 180 15.78 13.24 -23.73
CA CYS A 180 14.38 13.63 -23.67
C CYS A 180 13.99 14.46 -24.87
N PHE A 181 12.94 14.05 -25.57
CA PHE A 181 12.40 14.66 -26.79
C PHE A 181 10.90 14.89 -26.66
N TYR A 182 10.33 15.76 -27.49
CA TYR A 182 8.92 16.07 -27.45
C TYR A 182 8.24 15.93 -28.79
N HIS A 183 7.00 15.47 -28.80
CA HIS A 183 6.12 15.51 -29.95
C HIS A 183 4.71 15.95 -29.54
N SER A 184 4.16 16.97 -30.24
CA SER A 184 2.79 17.42 -30.05
C SER A 184 1.84 16.73 -31.01
N GLY A 185 0.70 16.22 -30.50
CA GLY A 185 -0.31 15.59 -31.36
C GLY A 185 -1.61 15.30 -30.61
N GLN A 186 -2.67 14.99 -31.35
CA GLN A 186 -3.96 14.61 -30.80
C GLN A 186 -3.93 13.16 -30.33
N TYR A 187 -4.61 12.87 -29.23
CA TYR A 187 -4.61 11.55 -28.60
C TYR A 187 -5.40 10.48 -29.40
N ASN A 188 -6.35 10.90 -30.21
CA ASN A 188 -7.24 10.03 -31.01
C ASN A 188 -6.89 9.99 -32.50
N SER A 189 -5.76 10.58 -32.93
CA SER A 189 -5.34 10.64 -34.32
C SER A 189 -4.23 9.63 -34.62
N GLU A 190 -4.52 8.69 -35.50
CA GLU A 190 -3.53 7.71 -36.01
C GLU A 190 -2.42 8.40 -36.82
N ASP A 191 -2.74 9.46 -37.56
CA ASP A 191 -1.75 10.24 -38.30
C ASP A 191 -0.71 10.89 -37.39
N CYS A 192 -1.18 11.46 -36.24
CA CYS A 192 -0.26 12.02 -35.24
C CYS A 192 0.63 10.95 -34.61
N PHE A 193 0.09 9.75 -34.36
CA PHE A 193 0.89 8.60 -33.85
C PHE A 193 1.83 8.05 -34.94
N GLY A 194 1.43 8.09 -36.20
CA GLY A 194 2.32 7.78 -37.33
C GLY A 194 3.50 8.76 -37.46
N GLN A 195 3.25 10.05 -37.25
CA GLN A 195 4.32 11.06 -37.18
C GLN A 195 5.22 10.84 -35.96
N LEU A 196 4.65 10.51 -34.82
CA LEU A 196 5.41 10.12 -33.64
C LEU A 196 6.28 8.89 -33.94
N SER A 197 5.72 7.81 -34.57
CA SER A 197 6.46 6.61 -34.93
C SER A 197 7.70 6.89 -35.76
N LYS A 198 7.58 7.77 -36.78
CA LYS A 198 8.73 8.19 -37.61
C LYS A 198 9.84 8.83 -36.76
N LYS A 199 9.48 9.72 -35.82
CA LYS A 199 10.46 10.30 -34.88
C LYS A 199 11.08 9.27 -33.96
N LEU A 200 10.30 8.30 -33.47
CA LEU A 200 10.85 7.20 -32.66
C LEU A 200 11.89 6.42 -33.49
N GLU A 201 11.56 6.05 -34.71
CA GLU A 201 12.43 5.30 -35.65
C GLU A 201 13.74 6.01 -35.92
N GLU A 202 13.73 7.36 -36.10
CA GLU A 202 14.94 8.17 -36.25
C GLU A 202 15.89 8.00 -35.07
N HIS A 203 15.37 8.00 -33.83
CA HIS A 203 16.15 7.83 -32.60
C HIS A 203 16.51 6.36 -32.28
N GLU A 204 15.71 5.42 -32.76
CA GLU A 204 15.98 3.98 -32.65
C GLU A 204 17.15 3.55 -33.56
N ALA A 205 17.45 4.33 -34.60
CA ALA A 205 18.64 4.20 -35.46
C ALA A 205 18.87 2.77 -35.97
N GLY A 206 17.83 2.07 -36.40
CA GLY A 206 17.87 0.69 -36.92
C GLY A 206 18.12 -0.42 -35.89
N ARG A 207 18.21 -0.10 -34.59
CA ARG A 207 18.32 -1.09 -33.52
C ARG A 207 17.02 -1.88 -33.35
N LEU A 208 17.09 -3.00 -32.60
CA LEU A 208 15.90 -3.69 -32.16
C LEU A 208 15.14 -2.80 -31.16
N ALA A 209 14.07 -2.17 -31.62
CA ALA A 209 13.32 -1.18 -30.86
C ALA A 209 12.26 -1.83 -29.99
N ASN A 210 12.26 -1.53 -28.71
CA ASN A 210 11.23 -1.87 -27.73
C ASN A 210 10.50 -0.57 -27.33
N ARG A 211 9.17 -0.56 -27.37
CA ARG A 211 8.38 0.65 -27.14
C ARG A 211 7.46 0.53 -25.94
N LEU A 212 7.63 1.41 -24.97
CA LEU A 212 6.78 1.54 -23.77
C LEU A 212 5.98 2.84 -23.86
N PHE A 213 4.64 2.73 -23.81
CA PHE A 213 3.74 3.88 -23.74
C PHE A 213 3.19 3.99 -22.31
N TYR A 214 3.43 5.12 -21.66
CA TYR A 214 2.88 5.41 -20.33
C TYR A 214 1.71 6.39 -20.47
N LEU A 215 0.48 5.96 -20.11
CA LEU A 215 -0.73 6.77 -20.26
C LEU A 215 -1.00 7.62 -19.01
N SER A 216 -0.43 8.84 -18.98
CA SER A 216 -0.65 9.86 -17.93
C SER A 216 -1.75 10.86 -18.37
N ILE A 217 -2.91 10.33 -18.75
CA ILE A 217 -4.05 11.05 -19.37
C ILE A 217 -5.36 10.64 -18.69
N PRO A 218 -6.48 11.36 -18.91
CA PRO A 218 -7.80 10.95 -18.42
C PRO A 218 -8.25 9.59 -18.95
N PRO A 219 -9.03 8.81 -18.18
CA PRO A 219 -9.36 7.42 -18.50
C PRO A 219 -10.29 7.27 -19.72
N ASP A 220 -11.09 8.27 -20.04
CA ASP A 220 -12.01 8.30 -21.16
C ASP A 220 -11.32 8.20 -22.53
N ILE A 221 -10.02 8.56 -22.59
CA ILE A 221 -9.22 8.49 -23.82
C ILE A 221 -8.18 7.35 -23.86
N PHE A 222 -8.19 6.45 -22.85
CA PHE A 222 -7.24 5.32 -22.83
C PHE A 222 -7.37 4.41 -24.04
N VAL A 223 -8.61 4.09 -24.45
CA VAL A 223 -8.88 3.19 -25.58
C VAL A 223 -8.43 3.81 -26.91
N ASP A 224 -8.66 5.10 -27.11
CA ASP A 224 -8.24 5.80 -28.31
C ASP A 224 -6.71 5.81 -28.45
N VAL A 225 -5.99 6.13 -27.36
CA VAL A 225 -4.53 6.11 -27.35
C VAL A 225 -3.99 4.70 -27.57
N ALA A 226 -4.58 3.68 -26.93
CA ALA A 226 -4.19 2.29 -27.11
C ALA A 226 -4.39 1.86 -28.58
N ARG A 227 -5.49 2.26 -29.21
CA ARG A 227 -5.75 2.03 -30.64
C ARG A 227 -4.70 2.69 -31.52
N CYS A 228 -4.47 3.98 -31.34
CA CYS A 228 -3.49 4.72 -32.15
C CYS A 228 -2.05 4.20 -31.96
N ALA A 229 -1.67 3.90 -30.71
CA ALA A 229 -0.35 3.36 -30.41
C ALA A 229 -0.13 1.96 -31.03
N SER A 230 -1.16 1.09 -30.97
CA SER A 230 -1.05 -0.26 -31.52
C SER A 230 -1.07 -0.29 -33.06
N HIS A 231 -1.83 0.60 -33.71
CA HIS A 231 -1.94 0.62 -35.17
C HIS A 231 -0.80 1.38 -35.83
N SER A 232 -0.41 2.54 -35.29
CA SER A 232 0.50 3.46 -35.97
C SER A 232 1.88 3.62 -35.34
N ALA A 233 2.06 3.13 -34.09
CA ALA A 233 3.31 3.32 -33.37
C ALA A 233 3.82 2.07 -32.64
N THR A 234 3.35 0.90 -33.03
CA THR A 234 3.86 -0.38 -32.50
C THR A 234 5.26 -0.66 -33.01
N SER A 235 6.07 -1.35 -32.22
CA SER A 235 7.36 -1.86 -32.69
C SER A 235 7.16 -3.00 -33.68
N LEU A 236 7.90 -2.98 -34.78
CA LEU A 236 7.84 -4.01 -35.82
C LEU A 236 8.64 -5.29 -35.45
N ARG A 237 9.68 -5.16 -34.64
CA ARG A 237 10.61 -6.25 -34.32
C ARG A 237 10.79 -6.50 -32.83
N GLY A 238 10.54 -5.52 -32.00
CA GLY A 238 10.59 -5.60 -30.55
C GLY A 238 9.19 -5.70 -29.93
N TRP A 239 9.13 -5.61 -28.61
CA TRP A 239 7.86 -5.57 -27.88
C TRP A 239 7.28 -4.14 -27.84
N THR A 240 5.95 -4.08 -27.75
CA THR A 240 5.20 -2.85 -27.41
C THR A 240 4.37 -3.12 -26.16
N ARG A 241 4.53 -2.28 -25.13
CA ARG A 241 3.83 -2.36 -23.84
C ARG A 241 3.17 -1.04 -23.52
N VAL A 242 2.04 -1.09 -22.83
CA VAL A 242 1.25 0.09 -22.45
C VAL A 242 0.96 0.05 -20.96
N ILE A 243 1.45 1.04 -20.24
CA ILE A 243 1.10 1.27 -18.83
C ILE A 243 -0.16 2.13 -18.77
N VAL A 244 -1.15 1.67 -18.04
CA VAL A 244 -2.45 2.33 -17.88
C VAL A 244 -2.64 2.68 -16.40
N GLU A 245 -2.94 3.94 -16.12
CA GLU A 245 -3.21 4.46 -14.79
C GLU A 245 -4.65 4.22 -14.34
N LYS A 246 -4.85 4.23 -13.01
CA LYS A 246 -6.21 4.27 -12.46
C LYS A 246 -6.89 5.63 -12.78
N PRO A 247 -8.24 5.67 -12.83
CA PRO A 247 -9.22 4.63 -12.50
C PRO A 247 -9.50 3.66 -13.65
N PHE A 248 -9.78 2.41 -13.31
CA PHE A 248 -10.19 1.36 -14.25
C PHE A 248 -11.71 1.16 -14.18
N GLY A 249 -12.46 2.15 -14.63
CA GLY A 249 -13.92 2.20 -14.48
C GLY A 249 -14.37 2.78 -13.13
N ARG A 250 -15.69 2.80 -12.92
CA ARG A 250 -16.38 3.27 -11.71
C ARG A 250 -17.25 2.18 -11.07
N ASP A 251 -17.52 1.12 -11.82
CA ASP A 251 -18.32 -0.05 -11.50
C ASP A 251 -17.93 -1.22 -12.41
N SER A 252 -18.57 -2.37 -12.21
CA SER A 252 -18.32 -3.56 -13.03
C SER A 252 -18.56 -3.33 -14.50
N GLN A 253 -19.59 -2.57 -14.88
CA GLN A 253 -19.95 -2.34 -16.28
C GLN A 253 -18.88 -1.49 -16.99
N SER A 254 -18.58 -0.30 -16.47
CA SER A 254 -17.61 0.62 -17.07
C SER A 254 -16.20 0.04 -17.09
N SER A 255 -15.83 -0.75 -16.07
CA SER A 255 -14.57 -1.48 -16.04
C SER A 255 -14.48 -2.56 -17.12
N ALA A 256 -15.55 -3.33 -17.31
CA ALA A 256 -15.62 -4.34 -18.37
C ALA A 256 -15.60 -3.69 -19.78
N GLU A 257 -16.24 -2.53 -19.94
CA GLU A 257 -16.21 -1.76 -21.20
C GLU A 257 -14.79 -1.27 -21.51
N LEU A 258 -14.10 -0.67 -20.54
CA LEU A 258 -12.69 -0.25 -20.69
C LEU A 258 -11.78 -1.44 -21.02
N THR A 259 -11.94 -2.55 -20.29
CA THR A 259 -11.12 -3.76 -20.51
C THR A 259 -11.35 -4.33 -21.91
N ARG A 260 -12.60 -4.43 -22.36
CA ARG A 260 -12.95 -4.88 -23.72
C ARG A 260 -12.40 -3.92 -24.79
N GLY A 261 -12.48 -2.60 -24.53
CA GLY A 261 -11.93 -1.58 -25.43
C GLY A 261 -10.44 -1.74 -25.63
N LEU A 262 -9.68 -1.88 -24.53
CA LEU A 262 -8.22 -2.09 -24.58
C LEU A 262 -7.86 -3.41 -25.27
N LYS A 263 -8.55 -4.50 -24.96
CA LYS A 263 -8.30 -5.85 -25.53
C LYS A 263 -8.64 -5.97 -27.02
N LYS A 264 -9.37 -5.04 -27.62
CA LYS A 264 -9.54 -4.96 -29.08
C LYS A 264 -8.25 -4.61 -29.80
N HIS A 265 -7.34 -3.90 -29.15
CA HIS A 265 -6.15 -3.33 -29.76
C HIS A 265 -4.84 -3.89 -29.19
N LEU A 266 -4.87 -4.39 -27.95
CA LEU A 266 -3.70 -4.90 -27.22
C LEU A 266 -4.00 -6.27 -26.64
N LYS A 267 -2.99 -7.14 -26.60
CA LYS A 267 -3.05 -8.39 -25.82
C LYS A 267 -2.92 -8.08 -24.33
N GLU A 268 -3.43 -8.96 -23.45
CA GLU A 268 -3.34 -8.79 -21.99
C GLU A 268 -1.88 -8.67 -21.52
N GLU A 269 -0.95 -9.37 -22.20
CA GLU A 269 0.49 -9.32 -21.89
C GLU A 269 1.14 -7.97 -22.19
N GLN A 270 0.50 -7.16 -23.01
CA GLN A 270 0.96 -5.81 -23.37
C GLN A 270 0.40 -4.73 -22.44
N ILE A 271 -0.62 -5.05 -21.62
CA ILE A 271 -1.32 -4.08 -20.77
C ILE A 271 -0.82 -4.19 -19.33
N TYR A 272 -0.24 -3.11 -18.83
CA TYR A 272 0.30 -2.96 -17.48
C TYR A 272 -0.58 -2.01 -16.68
N ARG A 273 -1.62 -2.54 -15.98
CA ARG A 273 -2.52 -1.72 -15.14
C ARG A 273 -1.85 -1.46 -13.80
N ILE A 274 -1.52 -0.19 -13.57
CA ILE A 274 -0.73 0.22 -12.41
C ILE A 274 -1.59 0.51 -11.19
N ASP A 275 -1.25 -0.12 -10.08
CA ASP A 275 -1.60 0.34 -8.73
C ASP A 275 -0.30 0.62 -7.98
N HIS A 276 0.00 1.90 -7.75
CA HIS A 276 1.29 2.28 -7.18
C HIS A 276 1.51 1.76 -5.74
N TYR A 277 0.47 1.31 -5.03
CA TYR A 277 0.65 0.65 -3.73
C TYR A 277 1.26 -0.74 -3.85
N LEU A 278 1.08 -1.43 -4.98
CA LEU A 278 1.75 -2.70 -5.24
C LEU A 278 3.28 -2.55 -5.39
N GLY A 279 3.73 -1.38 -5.85
CA GLY A 279 5.16 -1.04 -5.94
C GLY A 279 5.78 -0.49 -4.65
N LYS A 280 5.03 -0.46 -3.52
CA LYS A 280 5.59 -0.07 -2.22
C LYS A 280 6.42 -1.19 -1.63
N GLU A 281 7.61 -0.87 -1.12
CA GLU A 281 8.59 -1.81 -0.56
C GLU A 281 7.97 -2.80 0.42
N LEU A 282 7.21 -2.34 1.42
CA LEU A 282 6.60 -3.22 2.42
C LEU A 282 5.37 -3.97 1.93
N VAL A 283 4.78 -3.59 0.80
CA VAL A 283 3.71 -4.37 0.15
C VAL A 283 4.33 -5.53 -0.62
N GLU A 284 5.39 -5.31 -1.37
CA GLU A 284 6.15 -6.38 -2.02
C GLU A 284 6.74 -7.35 -0.98
N ASN A 285 7.27 -6.80 0.12
CA ASN A 285 7.85 -7.60 1.21
C ASN A 285 6.84 -8.52 1.93
N LEU A 286 5.52 -8.38 1.75
CA LEU A 286 4.53 -9.29 2.33
C LEU A 286 4.77 -10.74 1.92
N SER A 287 5.12 -10.97 0.66
CA SER A 287 5.44 -12.30 0.13
C SER A 287 6.71 -12.86 0.76
N VAL A 288 7.76 -12.05 0.87
CA VAL A 288 9.03 -12.43 1.51
C VAL A 288 8.82 -12.72 2.99
N LEU A 289 8.15 -11.82 3.71
CA LEU A 289 7.87 -11.98 5.15
C LEU A 289 7.18 -13.32 5.42
N ARG A 290 6.20 -13.65 4.60
CA ARG A 290 5.37 -14.83 4.79
C ARG A 290 6.01 -16.11 4.25
N PHE A 291 6.51 -16.11 3.03
CA PHE A 291 6.92 -17.34 2.34
C PHE A 291 8.39 -17.73 2.54
N SER A 292 9.21 -16.84 3.13
CA SER A 292 10.61 -17.13 3.44
C SER A 292 10.90 -17.32 4.94
N ASN A 293 9.90 -17.11 5.82
CA ASN A 293 10.10 -17.19 7.26
C ASN A 293 9.16 -18.22 7.91
N LEU A 294 9.72 -19.34 8.35
CA LEU A 294 8.98 -20.43 8.98
C LEU A 294 8.15 -19.98 10.19
N VAL A 295 8.58 -18.93 10.89
CA VAL A 295 7.89 -18.41 12.07
C VAL A 295 6.54 -17.77 11.72
N PHE A 296 6.32 -17.32 10.50
CA PHE A 296 5.08 -16.66 10.09
C PHE A 296 4.10 -17.57 9.36
N GLU A 297 4.55 -18.45 8.45
CA GLU A 297 3.63 -19.22 7.61
C GLU A 297 2.62 -20.07 8.40
N PRO A 298 3.00 -20.83 9.46
CA PRO A 298 2.04 -21.59 10.26
C PRO A 298 1.01 -20.72 10.97
N LEU A 299 1.41 -19.48 11.33
CA LEU A 299 0.54 -18.55 12.06
C LEU A 299 -0.45 -17.80 11.13
N TRP A 300 -0.26 -17.88 9.80
CA TRP A 300 -1.00 -17.09 8.81
C TRP A 300 -2.34 -17.73 8.44
N SER A 301 -3.19 -17.94 9.46
CA SER A 301 -4.48 -18.60 9.27
C SER A 301 -5.48 -18.23 10.39
N ARG A 302 -6.76 -18.55 10.16
CA ARG A 302 -7.84 -18.41 11.13
C ARG A 302 -7.60 -19.09 12.49
N GLN A 303 -6.69 -20.05 12.54
CA GLN A 303 -6.36 -20.73 13.80
C GLN A 303 -5.62 -19.82 14.78
N TYR A 304 -4.80 -18.90 14.26
CA TYR A 304 -3.95 -18.02 15.05
C TYR A 304 -4.28 -16.54 14.91
N ILE A 305 -4.80 -16.11 13.76
CA ILE A 305 -5.19 -14.72 13.52
C ILE A 305 -6.64 -14.51 13.98
N ARG A 306 -6.84 -13.48 14.79
CA ARG A 306 -8.15 -13.05 15.29
C ARG A 306 -8.83 -12.09 14.32
N ASN A 307 -8.10 -11.11 13.83
CA ASN A 307 -8.55 -10.15 12.82
C ASN A 307 -7.36 -9.51 12.11
N VAL A 308 -7.65 -8.90 10.96
CA VAL A 308 -6.69 -8.11 10.19
C VAL A 308 -7.30 -6.73 9.97
N GLN A 309 -6.50 -5.67 10.12
CA GLN A 309 -6.93 -4.30 9.88
C GLN A 309 -6.05 -3.66 8.79
N LEU A 310 -6.66 -3.14 7.74
CA LEU A 310 -6.01 -2.37 6.70
C LEU A 310 -6.44 -0.90 6.87
N ILE A 311 -5.50 -0.05 7.22
CA ILE A 311 -5.76 1.33 7.57
C ILE A 311 -5.05 2.25 6.59
N PHE A 312 -5.83 3.13 5.96
CA PHE A 312 -5.36 4.21 5.13
C PHE A 312 -5.90 5.54 5.66
N SER A 313 -5.04 6.40 6.09
CA SER A 313 -5.40 7.68 6.70
C SER A 313 -4.58 8.80 6.08
N GLU A 314 -5.25 9.86 5.64
CA GLU A 314 -4.66 11.11 5.19
C GLU A 314 -5.04 12.22 6.17
N ASP A 315 -4.06 13.02 6.59
CA ASP A 315 -4.24 14.14 7.53
C ASP A 315 -4.62 15.46 6.85
N PHE A 316 -4.81 15.42 5.53
CA PHE A 316 -5.30 16.51 4.69
C PHE A 316 -6.62 16.12 4.00
N GLY A 317 -7.37 17.12 3.55
CA GLY A 317 -8.64 16.94 2.85
C GLY A 317 -8.48 16.73 1.35
N THR A 318 -9.43 17.26 0.55
CA THR A 318 -9.38 17.21 -0.92
C THR A 318 -8.64 18.40 -1.55
N GLU A 319 -8.55 19.51 -0.85
CA GLU A 319 -7.73 20.71 -1.08
C GLU A 319 -7.54 21.09 -2.56
N GLY A 320 -8.61 21.64 -3.17
CA GLY A 320 -8.64 22.09 -4.57
C GLY A 320 -8.83 20.98 -5.61
N ARG A 321 -8.94 19.72 -5.19
CA ARG A 321 -9.28 18.57 -6.05
C ARG A 321 -10.66 17.98 -5.72
N GLY A 322 -11.47 18.70 -4.97
CA GLY A 322 -12.77 18.25 -4.50
C GLY A 322 -13.71 17.82 -5.63
N GLY A 323 -13.80 18.58 -6.72
CA GLY A 323 -14.66 18.24 -7.84
C GLY A 323 -14.29 16.94 -8.56
N TYR A 324 -13.00 16.64 -8.70
CA TYR A 324 -12.56 15.33 -9.20
C TYR A 324 -12.92 14.21 -8.21
N PHE A 325 -12.59 14.42 -6.93
CA PHE A 325 -12.85 13.44 -5.89
C PHE A 325 -14.36 13.16 -5.71
N ASP A 326 -15.21 14.17 -5.90
CA ASP A 326 -16.66 14.06 -5.79
C ASP A 326 -17.27 13.04 -6.74
N SER A 327 -16.63 12.86 -7.89
CA SER A 327 -17.05 11.86 -8.88
C SER A 327 -16.72 10.41 -8.50
N TYR A 328 -15.81 10.18 -7.55
CA TYR A 328 -15.32 8.84 -7.19
C TYR A 328 -15.61 8.45 -5.74
N GLY A 329 -15.34 9.35 -4.78
CA GLY A 329 -15.41 9.07 -3.36
C GLY A 329 -14.30 8.12 -2.88
N ILE A 330 -14.18 8.00 -1.55
CA ILE A 330 -13.06 7.26 -0.92
C ILE A 330 -13.07 5.77 -1.24
N ILE A 331 -14.24 5.16 -1.45
CA ILE A 331 -14.36 3.73 -1.74
C ILE A 331 -13.69 3.41 -3.08
N ARG A 332 -14.04 4.17 -4.13
CA ARG A 332 -13.46 3.99 -5.48
C ARG A 332 -12.01 4.49 -5.55
N ASP A 333 -11.67 5.52 -4.77
CA ASP A 333 -10.32 6.10 -4.83
C ASP A 333 -9.27 5.23 -4.12
N ILE A 334 -9.63 4.56 -3.01
CA ILE A 334 -8.68 3.89 -2.12
C ILE A 334 -9.03 2.43 -1.82
N MET A 335 -10.30 2.11 -1.51
CA MET A 335 -10.62 0.79 -0.94
C MET A 335 -10.69 -0.30 -2.00
N GLN A 336 -11.37 -0.05 -3.12
CA GLN A 336 -11.56 -1.00 -4.22
C GLN A 336 -10.25 -1.35 -4.95
N ASN A 337 -9.25 -0.50 -4.86
CA ASN A 337 -7.95 -0.68 -5.49
C ASN A 337 -6.85 -0.96 -4.43
N HIS A 338 -6.17 0.06 -3.95
CA HIS A 338 -4.98 -0.05 -3.11
C HIS A 338 -5.15 -1.02 -1.93
N LEU A 339 -6.19 -0.83 -1.11
CA LEU A 339 -6.37 -1.66 0.08
C LEU A 339 -6.82 -3.08 -0.27
N LEU A 340 -7.67 -3.25 -1.29
CA LEU A 340 -8.10 -4.57 -1.73
C LEU A 340 -6.95 -5.37 -2.35
N GLN A 341 -6.06 -4.72 -3.11
CA GLN A 341 -4.87 -5.35 -3.67
C GLN A 341 -3.88 -5.79 -2.58
N ILE A 342 -3.66 -4.95 -1.56
CA ILE A 342 -2.88 -5.31 -0.38
C ILE A 342 -3.51 -6.49 0.37
N LEU A 343 -4.85 -6.48 0.55
CA LEU A 343 -5.57 -7.58 1.17
C LEU A 343 -5.40 -8.89 0.39
N ALA A 344 -5.50 -8.84 -0.93
CA ALA A 344 -5.33 -10.03 -1.77
C ALA A 344 -3.92 -10.63 -1.65
N LEU A 345 -2.86 -9.82 -1.67
CA LEU A 345 -1.48 -10.26 -1.43
C LEU A 345 -1.28 -10.82 -0.02
N PHE A 346 -1.87 -10.15 0.98
CA PHE A 346 -1.80 -10.59 2.38
C PHE A 346 -2.46 -11.96 2.57
N ALA A 347 -3.62 -12.18 1.95
CA ALA A 347 -4.48 -13.32 2.22
C ALA A 347 -4.29 -14.52 1.27
N MET A 348 -3.55 -14.35 0.16
CA MET A 348 -3.38 -15.40 -0.85
C MET A 348 -2.68 -16.65 -0.29
N GLU A 349 -2.91 -17.81 -0.91
CA GLU A 349 -2.13 -19.01 -0.64
C GLU A 349 -0.71 -18.87 -1.21
N PRO A 350 0.28 -19.66 -0.72
CA PRO A 350 1.59 -19.71 -1.35
C PRO A 350 1.46 -20.06 -2.85
N PRO A 351 1.95 -19.20 -3.75
CA PRO A 351 1.93 -19.51 -5.18
C PRO A 351 2.87 -20.68 -5.50
N VAL A 352 2.66 -21.34 -6.64
CA VAL A 352 3.50 -22.44 -7.11
C VAL A 352 4.93 -21.97 -7.40
N SER A 353 5.06 -20.73 -7.90
CA SER A 353 6.33 -20.07 -8.16
C SER A 353 6.20 -18.55 -7.96
N LEU A 354 7.31 -17.82 -8.12
CA LEU A 354 7.31 -16.36 -8.15
C LEU A 354 6.93 -15.77 -9.51
N ASP A 355 6.52 -16.62 -10.47
CA ASP A 355 6.02 -16.16 -11.75
C ASP A 355 4.78 -15.28 -11.58
N ALA A 356 4.66 -14.26 -12.43
CA ALA A 356 3.58 -13.28 -12.36
C ALA A 356 2.19 -13.92 -12.43
N GLU A 357 2.02 -14.97 -13.26
CA GLU A 357 0.71 -15.61 -13.41
C GLU A 357 0.33 -16.44 -12.17
N ASP A 358 1.28 -17.11 -11.54
CA ASP A 358 1.05 -17.90 -10.34
C ASP A 358 0.62 -16.99 -9.17
N ILE A 359 1.31 -15.86 -8.98
CA ILE A 359 0.95 -14.86 -7.95
C ILE A 359 -0.43 -14.27 -8.22
N ARG A 360 -0.71 -13.87 -9.46
CA ARG A 360 -2.01 -13.27 -9.82
C ARG A 360 -3.16 -14.27 -9.73
N ASN A 361 -2.93 -15.54 -10.03
CA ASN A 361 -3.91 -16.62 -9.84
C ASN A 361 -4.32 -16.74 -8.37
N GLU A 362 -3.35 -16.72 -7.44
CA GLU A 362 -3.65 -16.78 -6.01
C GLU A 362 -4.40 -15.55 -5.51
N LYS A 363 -4.07 -14.35 -6.00
CA LYS A 363 -4.82 -13.12 -5.69
C LYS A 363 -6.28 -13.22 -6.15
N VAL A 364 -6.52 -13.68 -7.39
CA VAL A 364 -7.88 -13.88 -7.93
C VAL A 364 -8.69 -14.87 -7.09
N LYS A 365 -8.07 -15.95 -6.62
CA LYS A 365 -8.73 -16.93 -5.73
C LYS A 365 -9.23 -16.26 -4.45
N VAL A 366 -8.42 -15.40 -3.83
CA VAL A 366 -8.85 -14.63 -2.66
C VAL A 366 -10.07 -13.77 -3.00
N LEU A 367 -9.97 -12.93 -4.04
CA LEU A 367 -11.03 -11.99 -4.41
C LEU A 367 -12.34 -12.70 -4.71
N ARG A 368 -12.30 -13.84 -5.40
CA ARG A 368 -13.50 -14.66 -5.71
C ARG A 368 -14.05 -15.41 -4.51
N SER A 369 -13.27 -15.59 -3.44
CA SER A 369 -13.72 -16.20 -2.20
C SER A 369 -14.27 -15.18 -1.19
N MET A 370 -14.26 -13.88 -1.53
CA MET A 370 -14.80 -12.85 -0.65
C MET A 370 -16.32 -12.75 -0.79
N ARG A 371 -16.98 -12.46 0.34
CA ARG A 371 -18.40 -12.13 0.35
C ARG A 371 -18.61 -10.75 -0.27
N VAL A 372 -19.69 -10.63 -1.05
CA VAL A 372 -20.16 -9.34 -1.55
C VAL A 372 -20.50 -8.44 -0.36
N LEU A 373 -20.05 -7.20 -0.42
CA LEU A 373 -20.27 -6.21 0.63
C LEU A 373 -21.75 -5.76 0.64
N SER A 374 -22.30 -5.63 1.85
CA SER A 374 -23.61 -5.02 2.10
C SER A 374 -23.45 -3.71 2.90
N SER A 375 -24.47 -2.86 2.88
CA SER A 375 -24.49 -1.62 3.64
C SER A 375 -24.41 -1.82 5.16
N GLU A 376 -24.83 -3.00 5.67
CA GLU A 376 -24.76 -3.34 7.09
C GLU A 376 -23.31 -3.53 7.61
N ASP A 377 -22.38 -3.82 6.70
CA ASP A 377 -20.97 -4.05 7.01
C ASP A 377 -20.09 -2.87 6.62
N VAL A 378 -20.69 -1.71 6.31
CA VAL A 378 -19.98 -0.53 5.86
C VAL A 378 -20.50 0.72 6.59
N VAL A 379 -19.58 1.60 6.96
CA VAL A 379 -19.87 2.94 7.47
C VAL A 379 -19.20 3.95 6.54
N VAL A 380 -19.97 4.91 6.06
CA VAL A 380 -19.48 6.03 5.24
C VAL A 380 -19.51 7.32 6.03
N GLY A 381 -18.51 8.18 5.81
CA GLY A 381 -18.39 9.45 6.52
C GLY A 381 -17.93 10.59 5.62
N GLN A 382 -18.19 11.84 6.08
CA GLN A 382 -17.75 13.04 5.39
C GLN A 382 -17.22 14.07 6.41
N TYR A 383 -16.03 14.64 6.15
CA TYR A 383 -15.46 15.60 7.08
C TYR A 383 -16.14 16.97 7.02
N LYS A 384 -16.34 17.55 8.21
CA LYS A 384 -16.79 18.94 8.41
C LYS A 384 -15.63 19.83 8.82
N SER A 385 -15.84 21.14 8.61
CA SER A 385 -14.89 22.15 9.10
C SER A 385 -14.65 22.01 10.60
N HIS A 386 -13.41 22.27 10.99
CA HIS A 386 -12.99 22.23 12.37
C HIS A 386 -11.87 23.21 12.64
N THR A 387 -11.85 23.80 13.82
CA THR A 387 -10.76 24.68 14.26
C THR A 387 -9.81 23.91 15.17
N ARG A 388 -8.56 23.78 14.77
CA ARG A 388 -7.51 23.10 15.54
C ARG A 388 -6.32 24.05 15.73
N GLY A 389 -5.91 24.28 16.98
CA GLY A 389 -4.78 25.17 17.28
C GLY A 389 -4.97 26.61 16.77
N GLY A 390 -6.20 27.13 16.72
CA GLY A 390 -6.51 28.46 16.19
C GLY A 390 -6.61 28.54 14.66
N VAL A 391 -6.29 27.46 13.92
CA VAL A 391 -6.42 27.39 12.46
C VAL A 391 -7.74 26.73 12.09
N LYS A 392 -8.55 27.40 11.26
CA LYS A 392 -9.79 26.85 10.70
C LYS A 392 -9.47 26.02 9.47
N TYR A 393 -9.84 24.74 9.50
CA TYR A 393 -9.78 23.81 8.37
C TYR A 393 -11.17 23.71 7.73
N PRO A 394 -11.29 23.83 6.39
CA PRO A 394 -12.58 23.79 5.71
C PRO A 394 -13.22 22.40 5.75
N GLY A 395 -14.54 22.36 5.69
CA GLY A 395 -15.30 21.12 5.45
C GLY A 395 -15.27 20.73 3.97
N TYR A 396 -15.64 19.48 3.68
CA TYR A 396 -15.62 18.93 2.33
C TYR A 396 -16.46 19.75 1.34
N THR A 397 -17.70 20.06 1.72
CA THR A 397 -18.63 20.85 0.90
C THR A 397 -18.37 22.35 0.93
N GLU A 398 -17.37 22.83 1.69
CA GLU A 398 -16.87 24.22 1.62
C GLU A 398 -15.87 24.41 0.45
N ASP A 399 -15.40 23.34 -0.19
CA ASP A 399 -14.62 23.41 -1.43
C ASP A 399 -15.52 23.88 -2.58
N LYS A 400 -15.17 24.97 -3.25
CA LYS A 400 -15.96 25.60 -4.32
C LYS A 400 -16.22 24.68 -5.53
N THR A 401 -15.44 23.63 -5.68
CA THR A 401 -15.57 22.65 -6.77
C THR A 401 -16.49 21.48 -6.42
N VAL A 402 -16.96 21.40 -5.16
CA VAL A 402 -17.86 20.36 -4.65
C VAL A 402 -19.29 20.91 -4.53
N PRO A 403 -20.31 20.17 -4.98
CA PRO A 403 -21.70 20.55 -4.75
C PRO A 403 -22.03 20.66 -3.25
N ASN A 404 -22.75 21.72 -2.83
CA ASN A 404 -23.08 21.95 -1.42
C ASN A 404 -23.88 20.81 -0.77
N ASN A 405 -24.60 20.02 -1.57
CA ASN A 405 -25.41 18.89 -1.14
C ASN A 405 -24.77 17.54 -1.46
N SER A 406 -23.46 17.49 -1.72
CA SER A 406 -22.74 16.25 -2.02
C SER A 406 -22.84 15.26 -0.86
N LEU A 407 -23.21 14.02 -1.19
CA LEU A 407 -23.21 12.87 -0.29
C LEU A 407 -21.94 11.99 -0.47
N THR A 408 -21.00 12.44 -1.27
CA THR A 408 -19.78 11.67 -1.56
C THR A 408 -18.98 11.42 -0.29
N PRO A 409 -18.68 10.15 0.04
CA PRO A 409 -17.96 9.82 1.25
C PRO A 409 -16.47 10.15 1.12
N THR A 410 -15.95 10.88 2.12
CA THR A 410 -14.51 11.15 2.29
C THR A 410 -13.85 10.19 3.28
N PHE A 411 -14.66 9.34 3.90
CA PHE A 411 -14.27 8.26 4.80
C PHE A 411 -15.15 7.05 4.55
N ALA A 412 -14.56 5.87 4.62
CA ALA A 412 -15.32 4.63 4.72
C ALA A 412 -14.59 3.61 5.60
N ALA A 413 -15.35 2.82 6.34
CA ALA A 413 -14.90 1.63 7.03
C ALA A 413 -15.77 0.44 6.63
N ALA A 414 -15.16 -0.71 6.39
CA ALA A 414 -15.85 -1.92 5.96
C ALA A 414 -15.32 -3.15 6.70
N ALA A 415 -16.19 -4.12 6.97
CA ALA A 415 -15.84 -5.46 7.41
C ALA A 415 -15.98 -6.45 6.26
N LEU A 416 -14.89 -7.09 5.88
CA LEU A 416 -14.82 -8.04 4.77
C LEU A 416 -14.53 -9.44 5.29
N PHE A 417 -15.03 -10.45 4.58
CA PHE A 417 -14.82 -11.85 4.93
C PHE A 417 -14.38 -12.64 3.70
N ILE A 418 -13.53 -13.64 3.92
CA ILE A 418 -13.01 -14.54 2.89
C ILE A 418 -13.47 -15.95 3.24
N ASP A 419 -14.35 -16.51 2.43
CA ASP A 419 -14.96 -17.82 2.66
C ASP A 419 -14.09 -18.93 2.07
N ASN A 420 -12.98 -19.20 2.73
CA ASN A 420 -12.08 -20.31 2.42
C ASN A 420 -11.53 -20.97 3.70
N ALA A 421 -10.85 -22.10 3.55
CA ALA A 421 -10.34 -22.87 4.69
C ALA A 421 -9.35 -22.10 5.56
N ARG A 422 -8.58 -21.17 4.97
CA ARG A 422 -7.58 -20.37 5.68
C ARG A 422 -8.20 -19.24 6.50
N TRP A 423 -9.27 -18.60 6.02
CA TRP A 423 -9.75 -17.34 6.56
C TRP A 423 -11.18 -17.32 7.08
N ASP A 424 -11.95 -18.41 6.90
CA ASP A 424 -13.34 -18.48 7.34
C ASP A 424 -13.52 -18.01 8.78
N GLY A 425 -14.42 -17.03 8.98
CA GLY A 425 -14.71 -16.41 10.27
C GLY A 425 -13.70 -15.39 10.79
N VAL A 426 -12.65 -15.03 10.02
CA VAL A 426 -11.73 -13.94 10.35
C VAL A 426 -12.23 -12.63 9.74
N PRO A 427 -12.55 -11.60 10.54
CA PRO A 427 -12.91 -10.29 10.00
C PRO A 427 -11.65 -9.55 9.50
N PHE A 428 -11.72 -9.07 8.26
CA PHE A 428 -10.79 -8.13 7.67
C PHE A 428 -11.42 -6.75 7.72
N LEU A 429 -10.94 -5.89 8.62
CA LEU A 429 -11.44 -4.53 8.74
C LEU A 429 -10.63 -3.58 7.87
N MET A 430 -11.30 -2.89 6.96
CA MET A 430 -10.70 -1.93 6.07
C MET A 430 -11.20 -0.53 6.41
N LYS A 431 -10.27 0.43 6.54
CA LYS A 431 -10.60 1.83 6.83
C LYS A 431 -9.79 2.75 5.93
N ALA A 432 -10.48 3.66 5.26
CA ALA A 432 -9.87 4.71 4.45
C ALA A 432 -10.51 6.06 4.74
N GLY A 433 -9.72 7.13 4.84
CA GLY A 433 -10.28 8.46 5.09
C GLY A 433 -9.32 9.60 4.87
N LYS A 434 -9.89 10.75 4.52
CA LYS A 434 -9.23 12.06 4.38
C LYS A 434 -9.51 12.94 5.60
N ALA A 435 -8.71 13.98 5.78
CA ALA A 435 -8.84 14.92 6.89
C ALA A 435 -8.89 14.22 8.27
N LEU A 436 -8.12 13.17 8.45
CA LEU A 436 -7.97 12.44 9.70
C LEU A 436 -6.82 13.00 10.55
N HIS A 437 -6.62 12.45 11.75
CA HIS A 437 -5.66 12.97 12.72
C HIS A 437 -4.19 12.72 12.36
N THR A 438 -3.90 11.71 11.53
CA THR A 438 -2.54 11.34 11.11
C THR A 438 -2.52 10.79 9.69
N LYS A 439 -1.40 10.99 8.98
CA LYS A 439 -1.12 10.30 7.71
C LYS A 439 -0.54 8.94 7.99
N ARG A 440 -1.16 7.88 7.41
CA ARG A 440 -0.76 6.50 7.70
C ARG A 440 -1.31 5.51 6.68
N ALA A 441 -0.49 4.54 6.27
CA ALA A 441 -0.94 3.31 5.61
C ALA A 441 -0.29 2.13 6.33
N GLU A 442 -1.09 1.25 6.92
CA GLU A 442 -0.59 0.12 7.70
C GLU A 442 -1.52 -1.09 7.67
N ILE A 443 -0.91 -2.26 7.84
CA ILE A 443 -1.60 -3.53 8.04
C ILE A 443 -1.35 -3.94 9.49
N ARG A 444 -2.40 -4.26 10.22
CA ARG A 444 -2.34 -4.76 11.60
C ARG A 444 -2.93 -6.15 11.67
N VAL A 445 -2.17 -7.08 12.18
CA VAL A 445 -2.55 -8.48 12.35
C VAL A 445 -2.64 -8.76 13.85
N GLN A 446 -3.85 -8.94 14.37
CA GLN A 446 -4.05 -9.31 15.76
C GLN A 446 -4.15 -10.83 15.88
N PHE A 447 -3.28 -11.40 16.70
CA PHE A 447 -3.29 -12.83 16.98
C PHE A 447 -4.33 -13.19 18.03
N ARG A 448 -4.73 -14.45 18.08
CA ARG A 448 -5.60 -14.99 19.13
C ARG A 448 -4.87 -15.01 20.48
N HIS A 449 -5.63 -15.08 21.55
CA HIS A 449 -5.07 -15.26 22.88
C HIS A 449 -4.34 -16.59 23.01
N VAL A 450 -3.26 -16.60 23.79
CA VAL A 450 -2.61 -17.84 24.18
C VAL A 450 -3.61 -18.69 25.00
N PRO A 451 -3.93 -19.91 24.57
CA PRO A 451 -4.80 -20.80 25.35
C PRO A 451 -4.19 -21.06 26.74
N GLY A 452 -5.01 -20.94 27.78
CA GLY A 452 -4.55 -21.14 29.14
C GLY A 452 -3.49 -20.14 29.65
N ASN A 453 -3.46 -18.92 29.11
CA ASN A 453 -2.48 -17.89 29.47
C ASN A 453 -2.39 -17.71 31.01
N LEU A 454 -1.28 -18.16 31.60
CA LEU A 454 -1.01 -18.11 33.04
C LEU A 454 -0.91 -16.68 33.58
N TYR A 455 -0.56 -15.72 32.71
CA TYR A 455 -0.37 -14.31 33.07
C TYR A 455 -1.61 -13.45 32.79
N LYS A 456 -2.75 -14.04 32.42
CA LYS A 456 -3.97 -13.30 32.07
C LYS A 456 -4.38 -12.29 33.16
N ARG A 457 -4.20 -12.66 34.45
CA ARG A 457 -4.53 -11.80 35.60
C ARG A 457 -3.67 -10.52 35.67
N ASN A 458 -2.48 -10.52 35.06
CA ASN A 458 -1.56 -9.38 35.09
C ASN A 458 -1.99 -8.26 34.16
N PHE A 459 -2.89 -8.52 33.20
CA PHE A 459 -3.41 -7.55 32.22
C PHE A 459 -4.76 -6.94 32.63
N GLY A 460 -5.30 -7.28 33.79
CA GLY A 460 -6.61 -6.80 34.27
C GLY A 460 -7.76 -7.24 33.36
N SER A 461 -8.71 -6.33 33.12
CA SER A 461 -9.86 -6.57 32.23
C SER A 461 -9.55 -6.34 30.74
N ASP A 462 -8.44 -5.72 30.41
CA ASP A 462 -8.06 -5.42 29.01
C ASP A 462 -7.32 -6.60 28.38
N LEU A 463 -8.11 -7.56 27.85
CA LEU A 463 -7.58 -8.73 27.17
C LEU A 463 -6.84 -8.39 25.86
N ASP A 464 -7.09 -7.22 25.27
CA ASP A 464 -6.41 -6.81 24.04
C ASP A 464 -4.95 -6.44 24.31
N LEU A 465 -4.62 -6.01 25.54
CA LEU A 465 -3.23 -5.82 25.96
C LEU A 465 -2.45 -7.14 26.05
N ALA A 466 -3.13 -8.25 26.27
CA ALA A 466 -2.50 -9.57 26.37
C ALA A 466 -2.25 -10.24 25.01
N THR A 467 -2.83 -9.70 23.92
CA THR A 467 -2.66 -10.26 22.57
C THR A 467 -1.41 -9.74 21.88
N ASN A 468 -0.78 -10.60 21.09
CA ASN A 468 0.29 -10.18 20.21
C ASN A 468 -0.31 -9.49 18.96
N GLU A 469 0.42 -8.54 18.40
CA GLU A 469 0.02 -7.81 17.20
C GLU A 469 1.24 -7.60 16.32
N LEU A 470 1.16 -8.02 15.06
CA LEU A 470 2.14 -7.67 14.03
C LEU A 470 1.61 -6.44 13.29
N VAL A 471 2.44 -5.41 13.18
CA VAL A 471 2.13 -4.19 12.42
C VAL A 471 3.14 -4.01 11.31
N ILE A 472 2.63 -3.83 10.09
CA ILE A 472 3.41 -3.53 8.89
C ILE A 472 3.00 -2.13 8.45
N ARG A 473 3.87 -1.16 8.72
CA ARG A 473 3.66 0.26 8.37
C ARG A 473 4.23 0.52 7.00
N VAL A 474 3.33 0.63 6.01
CA VAL A 474 3.70 0.85 4.60
C VAL A 474 4.18 2.28 4.34
N GLN A 475 3.61 3.27 5.05
CA GLN A 475 4.01 4.68 5.02
C GLN A 475 3.35 5.48 6.15
N PRO A 476 3.92 6.62 6.61
CA PRO A 476 5.32 7.00 6.45
C PRO A 476 6.22 6.15 7.36
N ASP A 477 7.53 6.31 7.24
CA ASP A 477 8.54 5.66 8.09
C ASP A 477 8.35 4.13 8.11
N GLU A 478 8.63 3.51 7.00
CA GLU A 478 8.46 2.09 6.73
C GLU A 478 9.05 1.23 7.85
N ALA A 479 8.19 0.39 8.46
CA ALA A 479 8.57 -0.43 9.60
C ALA A 479 7.72 -1.69 9.73
N ILE A 480 8.33 -2.75 10.27
CA ILE A 480 7.64 -3.96 10.72
C ILE A 480 7.92 -4.11 12.20
N TYR A 481 6.88 -4.24 13.02
CA TYR A 481 7.08 -4.49 14.43
C TYR A 481 6.05 -5.45 15.01
N LEU A 482 6.55 -6.34 15.89
CA LEU A 482 5.77 -7.33 16.59
C LEU A 482 5.64 -6.90 18.06
N LYS A 483 4.41 -6.68 18.52
CA LYS A 483 4.11 -6.37 19.92
C LYS A 483 4.01 -7.67 20.71
N ILE A 484 4.87 -7.79 21.71
CA ILE A 484 4.94 -8.95 22.60
C ILE A 484 4.88 -8.54 24.06
N ASN A 485 4.55 -9.49 24.92
CA ASN A 485 4.51 -9.27 26.36
C ASN A 485 5.82 -9.73 26.97
N ASN A 486 6.45 -8.86 27.76
CA ASN A 486 7.71 -9.11 28.46
C ASN A 486 7.58 -8.88 29.96
N LYS A 487 8.43 -9.55 30.72
CA LYS A 487 8.63 -9.22 32.12
C LYS A 487 9.49 -7.96 32.25
N VAL A 488 9.00 -6.99 33.01
CA VAL A 488 9.83 -5.84 33.41
C VAL A 488 10.99 -6.30 34.27
N PRO A 489 12.23 -5.86 34.05
CA PRO A 489 13.36 -6.21 34.90
C PRO A 489 13.11 -5.89 36.37
N GLY A 490 13.54 -6.78 37.26
CA GLY A 490 13.35 -6.68 38.73
C GLY A 490 12.88 -7.97 39.35
N LEU A 491 12.68 -7.97 40.68
CA LEU A 491 12.30 -9.14 41.44
C LEU A 491 10.79 -9.50 41.36
N GLY A 492 9.96 -8.55 40.96
CA GLY A 492 8.53 -8.75 40.76
C GLY A 492 8.16 -9.34 39.39
N MET A 493 6.90 -9.73 39.20
CA MET A 493 6.33 -10.27 37.95
C MET A 493 5.46 -9.24 37.23
N ARG A 494 5.91 -7.99 37.17
CA ARG A 494 5.24 -6.95 36.35
C ARG A 494 5.51 -7.23 34.90
N LEU A 495 4.45 -7.25 34.09
CA LEU A 495 4.53 -7.39 32.64
C LEU A 495 4.43 -6.02 31.96
N ASP A 496 5.05 -5.93 30.80
CA ASP A 496 5.01 -4.79 29.89
C ASP A 496 4.82 -5.27 28.46
N ARG A 497 4.26 -4.41 27.61
CA ARG A 497 4.10 -4.67 26.19
C ARG A 497 5.21 -3.97 25.41
N SER A 498 6.14 -4.76 24.90
CA SER A 498 7.31 -4.29 24.17
C SER A 498 7.17 -4.54 22.68
N ASN A 499 7.93 -3.75 21.86
CA ASN A 499 8.00 -3.93 20.42
C ASN A 499 9.33 -4.56 20.04
N LEU A 500 9.28 -5.67 19.27
CA LEU A 500 10.39 -6.11 18.42
C LEU A 500 10.19 -5.44 17.07
N HIS A 501 11.12 -4.60 16.64
CA HIS A 501 10.92 -3.78 15.46
C HIS A 501 12.09 -3.85 14.46
N LEU A 502 11.74 -3.83 13.18
CA LEU A 502 12.60 -3.53 12.07
C LEU A 502 12.16 -2.18 11.49
N HIS A 503 12.98 -1.16 11.67
CA HIS A 503 12.77 0.15 11.06
C HIS A 503 13.70 0.28 9.86
N TYR A 504 13.14 0.49 8.67
CA TYR A 504 13.90 0.41 7.42
C TYR A 504 14.97 1.50 7.33
N ALA A 505 14.62 2.75 7.59
CA ALA A 505 15.57 3.87 7.57
C ALA A 505 16.71 3.74 8.60
N ALA A 506 16.48 3.03 9.73
CA ALA A 506 17.52 2.79 10.73
C ALA A 506 18.39 1.56 10.41
N ARG A 507 17.88 0.62 9.60
CA ARG A 507 18.56 -0.64 9.29
C ARG A 507 19.35 -0.60 7.99
N TYR A 508 18.87 0.16 7.00
CA TYR A 508 19.42 0.20 5.67
C TYR A 508 19.85 1.62 5.30
N ASP A 509 21.09 1.79 4.88
CA ASP A 509 21.64 3.07 4.42
C ASP A 509 21.22 3.40 2.96
N ARG A 510 20.16 2.78 2.48
CA ARG A 510 19.60 2.98 1.14
C ARG A 510 18.27 3.68 1.23
N GLU A 511 18.07 4.66 0.37
CA GLU A 511 16.75 5.25 0.14
C GLU A 511 15.81 4.20 -0.48
N ILE A 512 14.58 4.12 0.03
CA ILE A 512 13.55 3.24 -0.53
C ILE A 512 13.10 3.86 -1.86
N PRO A 513 13.15 3.11 -2.98
CA PRO A 513 12.68 3.59 -4.27
C PRO A 513 11.21 4.03 -4.22
N ASP A 514 10.86 5.07 -4.99
CA ASP A 514 9.44 5.39 -5.19
C ASP A 514 8.73 4.24 -5.94
N ALA A 515 7.49 4.00 -5.61
CA ALA A 515 6.69 2.94 -6.23
C ALA A 515 6.65 3.02 -7.77
N TYR A 516 6.72 4.22 -8.33
CA TYR A 516 6.76 4.42 -9.78
C TYR A 516 8.09 3.98 -10.39
N GLU A 517 9.21 4.14 -9.70
CA GLU A 517 10.51 3.62 -10.13
C GLU A 517 10.44 2.11 -10.30
N ARG A 518 9.95 1.41 -9.27
CA ARG A 518 9.77 -0.04 -9.31
C ARG A 518 8.89 -0.50 -10.47
N LEU A 519 7.71 0.08 -10.61
CA LEU A 519 6.72 -0.36 -11.59
C LEU A 519 7.12 0.00 -13.04
N ILE A 520 7.80 1.12 -13.27
CA ILE A 520 8.33 1.44 -14.60
C ILE A 520 9.44 0.47 -14.98
N LEU A 521 10.34 0.15 -14.05
CA LEU A 521 11.40 -0.84 -14.29
C LEU A 521 10.80 -2.21 -14.62
N ASP A 522 9.86 -2.70 -13.81
CA ASP A 522 9.15 -3.96 -14.04
C ASP A 522 8.48 -4.00 -15.44
N ALA A 523 7.86 -2.89 -15.86
CA ALA A 523 7.26 -2.82 -17.19
C ALA A 523 8.30 -2.87 -18.31
N ILE A 524 9.49 -2.29 -18.12
CA ILE A 524 10.60 -2.37 -19.08
C ILE A 524 11.15 -3.81 -19.13
N GLU A 525 11.32 -4.47 -18.01
CA GLU A 525 11.82 -5.84 -17.90
C GLU A 525 10.78 -6.89 -18.31
N GLY A 526 9.50 -6.54 -18.29
CA GLY A 526 8.39 -7.45 -18.62
C GLY A 526 7.81 -8.19 -17.42
N GLU A 527 8.24 -7.83 -16.23
CA GLU A 527 7.69 -8.37 -14.99
C GLU A 527 6.27 -7.84 -14.77
N ARG A 528 5.31 -8.75 -14.48
CA ARG A 528 3.88 -8.39 -14.38
C ARG A 528 3.25 -8.71 -13.03
N ARG A 529 4.00 -9.26 -12.07
CA ARG A 529 3.47 -9.70 -10.78
C ARG A 529 2.81 -8.57 -9.97
N LEU A 530 3.27 -7.32 -10.13
CA LEU A 530 2.74 -6.15 -9.43
C LEU A 530 1.71 -5.35 -10.24
N PHE A 531 1.28 -5.88 -11.42
CA PHE A 531 0.25 -5.25 -12.25
C PHE A 531 -1.06 -6.02 -12.22
N ILE A 532 -2.15 -5.28 -12.23
CA ILE A 532 -3.50 -5.85 -12.11
C ILE A 532 -3.90 -6.53 -13.41
N ARG A 533 -4.28 -7.82 -13.33
CA ARG A 533 -4.85 -8.58 -14.43
C ARG A 533 -6.36 -8.30 -14.57
N SER A 534 -6.91 -8.45 -15.77
CA SER A 534 -8.32 -8.13 -16.03
C SER A 534 -9.31 -8.90 -15.15
N ASP A 535 -9.06 -10.18 -14.86
CA ASP A 535 -9.94 -10.98 -14.01
C ASP A 535 -9.84 -10.64 -12.51
N GLU A 536 -8.69 -10.11 -12.05
CA GLU A 536 -8.59 -9.50 -10.71
C GLU A 536 -9.47 -8.26 -10.62
N LEU A 537 -9.42 -7.43 -11.67
CA LEU A 537 -10.22 -6.21 -11.75
C LEU A 537 -11.72 -6.50 -11.77
N ASP A 538 -12.14 -7.51 -12.57
CA ASP A 538 -13.53 -7.97 -12.62
C ASP A 538 -14.01 -8.47 -11.26
N ALA A 539 -13.20 -9.30 -10.58
CA ALA A 539 -13.51 -9.80 -9.23
C ALA A 539 -13.59 -8.67 -8.20
N ALA A 540 -12.67 -7.69 -8.25
CA ALA A 540 -12.66 -6.54 -7.35
C ALA A 540 -13.92 -5.67 -7.51
N TRP A 541 -14.34 -5.39 -8.73
CA TRP A 541 -15.56 -4.62 -8.98
C TRP A 541 -16.84 -5.39 -8.63
N ALA A 542 -16.87 -6.71 -8.81
CA ALA A 542 -18.00 -7.55 -8.40
C ALA A 542 -18.27 -7.47 -6.89
N LEU A 543 -17.24 -7.23 -6.07
CA LEU A 543 -17.39 -7.06 -4.62
C LEU A 543 -17.97 -5.69 -4.23
N PHE A 544 -17.54 -4.61 -4.89
CA PHE A 544 -17.88 -3.25 -4.48
C PHE A 544 -19.05 -2.64 -5.23
N THR A 545 -19.34 -3.06 -6.48
CA THR A 545 -20.41 -2.47 -7.29
C THR A 545 -21.80 -2.57 -6.65
N PRO A 546 -22.22 -3.71 -6.06
CA PRO A 546 -23.51 -3.80 -5.38
C PRO A 546 -23.64 -2.80 -4.23
N LEU A 547 -22.62 -2.68 -3.38
CA LEU A 547 -22.58 -1.70 -2.29
C LEU A 547 -22.69 -0.26 -2.81
N LEU A 548 -21.91 0.09 -3.83
CA LEU A 548 -21.90 1.44 -4.40
C LEU A 548 -23.28 1.80 -4.98
N ASN A 549 -23.91 0.86 -5.69
CA ASN A 549 -25.27 1.04 -6.20
C ASN A 549 -26.29 1.23 -5.07
N GLU A 550 -26.17 0.47 -3.99
CA GLU A 550 -27.03 0.61 -2.82
C GLU A 550 -26.87 1.98 -2.14
N LEU A 551 -25.63 2.42 -1.90
CA LEU A 551 -25.34 3.72 -1.30
C LEU A 551 -25.87 4.89 -2.14
N GLU A 552 -25.71 4.82 -3.46
CA GLU A 552 -26.14 5.85 -4.40
C GLU A 552 -27.68 5.86 -4.59
N SER A 553 -28.29 4.69 -4.77
CA SER A 553 -29.74 4.57 -4.97
C SER A 553 -30.55 4.98 -3.73
N ASN A 554 -30.08 4.57 -2.55
CA ASN A 554 -30.71 4.89 -1.29
C ASN A 554 -30.31 6.29 -0.75
N LYS A 555 -29.44 7.01 -1.45
CA LYS A 555 -28.89 8.31 -1.05
C LYS A 555 -28.44 8.31 0.42
N VAL A 556 -27.66 7.29 0.78
CA VAL A 556 -27.19 7.10 2.17
C VAL A 556 -26.36 8.31 2.61
N ALA A 557 -26.84 9.01 3.62
CA ALA A 557 -26.16 10.17 4.15
C ALA A 557 -24.90 9.75 4.92
N PRO A 558 -23.71 10.32 4.62
CA PRO A 558 -22.50 10.01 5.34
C PRO A 558 -22.55 10.58 6.78
N GLU A 559 -22.01 9.85 7.76
CA GLU A 559 -21.81 10.37 9.11
C GLU A 559 -20.77 11.49 9.09
N PHE A 560 -21.05 12.59 9.81
CA PHE A 560 -20.12 13.69 9.86
C PHE A 560 -19.04 13.49 10.91
N TYR A 561 -17.78 13.83 10.55
CA TYR A 561 -16.67 13.86 11.48
C TYR A 561 -15.85 15.16 11.37
N PRO A 562 -15.31 15.69 12.48
CA PRO A 562 -14.47 16.88 12.45
C PRO A 562 -13.17 16.66 11.68
N TYR A 563 -12.70 17.66 10.92
CA TYR A 563 -11.36 17.65 10.32
C TYR A 563 -10.30 17.42 11.40
N GLY A 564 -9.36 16.51 11.16
CA GLY A 564 -8.31 16.15 12.11
C GLY A 564 -8.74 15.18 13.22
N SER A 565 -9.95 14.62 13.15
CA SER A 565 -10.43 13.58 14.08
C SER A 565 -10.01 12.17 13.63
N ARG A 566 -10.43 11.16 14.35
CA ARG A 566 -10.20 9.75 14.02
C ARG A 566 -11.26 9.13 13.09
N GLY A 567 -12.14 9.93 12.52
CA GLY A 567 -13.27 9.51 11.69
C GLY A 567 -14.59 9.43 12.45
N PRO A 568 -15.67 8.97 11.80
CA PRO A 568 -16.99 8.88 12.37
C PRO A 568 -17.11 7.81 13.46
N VAL A 569 -18.05 8.03 14.40
CA VAL A 569 -18.27 7.13 15.55
C VAL A 569 -18.75 5.74 15.09
N GLY A 570 -19.57 5.67 14.03
CA GLY A 570 -20.04 4.42 13.45
C GLY A 570 -18.93 3.43 13.09
N ALA A 571 -17.75 3.94 12.68
CA ALA A 571 -16.61 3.08 12.39
C ALA A 571 -16.11 2.27 13.62
N TYR A 572 -16.28 2.82 14.84
CA TYR A 572 -15.95 2.12 16.08
C TYR A 572 -17.01 1.10 16.44
N TYR A 573 -18.29 1.40 16.20
CA TYR A 573 -19.38 0.45 16.40
C TYR A 573 -19.27 -0.72 15.41
N LEU A 574 -18.93 -0.45 14.15
CA LEU A 574 -18.68 -1.51 13.16
C LEU A 574 -17.57 -2.46 13.64
N ALA A 575 -16.44 -1.94 14.11
CA ALA A 575 -15.36 -2.78 14.63
C ALA A 575 -15.81 -3.57 15.88
N ALA A 576 -16.56 -2.93 16.80
CA ALA A 576 -17.07 -3.57 18.00
C ALA A 576 -18.09 -4.69 17.70
N LYS A 577 -18.90 -4.59 16.63
CA LYS A 577 -19.79 -5.65 16.13
C LYS A 577 -19.03 -6.96 15.92
N TYR A 578 -17.76 -6.88 15.51
CA TYR A 578 -16.87 -8.03 15.28
C TYR A 578 -15.85 -8.26 16.42
N ASN A 579 -16.08 -7.68 17.58
CA ASN A 579 -15.18 -7.74 18.74
C ASN A 579 -13.75 -7.27 18.45
N VAL A 580 -13.62 -6.22 17.60
CA VAL A 580 -12.34 -5.62 17.22
C VAL A 580 -12.29 -4.18 17.73
N ARG A 581 -11.10 -3.75 18.17
CA ARG A 581 -10.77 -2.35 18.40
C ARG A 581 -9.77 -1.90 17.34
N TRP A 582 -9.98 -0.72 16.79
CA TRP A 582 -9.01 -0.15 15.85
C TRP A 582 -7.67 0.06 16.54
N GLY A 583 -6.61 -0.53 15.98
CA GLY A 583 -5.27 -0.51 16.57
C GLY A 583 -4.61 0.87 16.56
N ASP A 584 -5.06 1.80 15.70
CA ASP A 584 -4.59 3.18 15.64
C ASP A 584 -5.16 4.06 16.76
N ALA A 585 -6.18 3.60 17.49
CA ALA A 585 -6.74 4.33 18.64
C ALA A 585 -5.75 4.48 19.81
N ASN A 586 -4.80 3.55 19.95
CA ASN A 586 -3.87 3.47 21.08
C ASN A 586 -2.42 3.84 20.71
N SER A 587 -2.15 4.35 19.50
CA SER A 587 -0.78 4.55 19.00
C SER A 587 -0.04 5.77 19.57
N GLU A 588 -0.70 6.62 20.36
CA GLU A 588 -0.08 7.81 20.96
C GLU A 588 0.72 7.53 22.25
N LEU A 589 0.69 6.30 22.78
CA LEU A 589 1.38 5.94 24.03
C LEU A 589 2.75 5.27 23.84
N THR A 590 3.27 5.20 22.61
CA THR A 590 4.56 4.56 22.34
C THR A 590 5.47 5.39 21.42
N THR A 591 5.61 6.69 21.72
CA THR A 591 6.76 7.47 21.26
C THR A 591 7.69 7.70 22.44
N VAL A 592 8.62 6.79 22.63
CA VAL A 592 9.97 7.05 23.19
C VAL A 592 10.92 6.03 22.55
#